data_2cd96e62134565645e31d73b5e27f7cf
#
_entry.id   2cd96e62134565645e31d73b5e27f7cf
#
_cell.length_a   1.000
_cell.length_b   1.000
_cell.length_c   1.000
_cell.angle_alpha   90.00
_cell.angle_beta   90.00
_cell.angle_gamma   90.00
#
_symmetry.space_group_name_H-M   'P 1'
#
loop_
_entity.id
_entity.type
_entity.pdbx_description
1 polymer ?
#
loop_
_entity_poly.entity_id
_entity_poly.type
_entity_poly.pdbx_seq_one_letter_code
_entity_poly.pdbx_strand_id
1 'polypeptide(L)'
;MNIRLLKKEDHTEFIDLINKFRAVGMEIDGEQFSIIYDEIFSHGFIFVIEDDKKLIGTAKIHLERKFFHKLAIYAHIEDVLVDPSFRGKRLGVKLIKHLINFCEEKGYYKIKLNCDDNLVKFYEKNNFVVSGVDMTRVIQT
;
A
#
# COMPACT_ATOMS: atom_id res chain seq x y z
N MET A 1 15.76 -3.88 10.30
CA MET A 1 14.68 -3.59 9.35
C MET A 1 13.37 -4.14 9.87
N ASN A 2 12.32 -3.35 9.79
CA ASN A 2 11.03 -3.70 10.38
C ASN A 2 9.88 -3.25 9.48
N ILE A 3 8.88 -4.11 9.29
CA ILE A 3 7.64 -3.76 8.58
C ILE A 3 6.57 -3.56 9.64
N ARG A 4 5.94 -2.40 9.64
CA ARG A 4 4.96 -2.01 10.65
C ARG A 4 3.90 -1.07 10.08
N LEU A 5 2.85 -0.83 10.84
CA LEU A 5 1.84 0.17 10.46
C LEU A 5 2.45 1.58 10.56
N LEU A 6 2.01 2.45 9.66
CA LEU A 6 2.31 3.88 9.73
C LEU A 6 1.74 4.46 11.02
N LYS A 7 2.45 5.39 11.62
CA LYS A 7 2.02 6.16 12.78
C LYS A 7 1.90 7.63 12.43
N LYS A 8 1.13 8.38 13.17
CA LYS A 8 1.00 9.84 12.94
C LYS A 8 2.33 10.56 13.11
N GLU A 9 3.20 10.07 13.96
CA GLU A 9 4.54 10.61 14.19
C GLU A 9 5.47 10.46 12.99
N ASP A 10 5.12 9.59 12.05
CA ASP A 10 5.91 9.38 10.84
C ASP A 10 5.68 10.45 9.77
N HIS A 11 4.91 11.48 10.04
CA HIS A 11 4.45 12.49 9.09
C HIS A 11 5.55 12.96 8.13
N THR A 12 6.62 13.54 8.64
CA THR A 12 7.68 14.11 7.80
C THR A 12 8.38 13.04 6.97
N GLU A 13 8.77 11.94 7.60
CA GLU A 13 9.46 10.85 6.92
C GLU A 13 8.61 10.20 5.84
N PHE A 14 7.32 10.03 6.11
CA PHE A 14 6.41 9.41 5.16
C PHE A 14 6.18 10.29 3.92
N ILE A 15 5.94 11.58 4.13
CA ILE A 15 5.75 12.52 3.01
C ILE A 15 7.03 12.62 2.17
N ASP A 16 8.21 12.65 2.80
CA ASP A 16 9.48 12.62 2.08
C ASP A 16 9.63 11.36 1.25
N LEU A 17 9.23 10.20 1.80
CA LEU A 17 9.29 8.94 1.07
C LEU A 17 8.40 8.95 -0.18
N ILE A 18 7.12 9.28 -0.04
CA ILE A 18 6.19 9.23 -1.18
C ILE A 18 6.50 10.27 -2.24
N ASN A 19 7.02 11.44 -1.86
CA ASN A 19 7.44 12.47 -2.81
C ASN A 19 8.58 12.04 -3.73
N LYS A 20 9.35 11.02 -3.36
CA LYS A 20 10.39 10.45 -4.24
C LYS A 20 9.80 9.73 -5.45
N PHE A 21 8.54 9.33 -5.38
CA PHE A 21 7.87 8.58 -6.45
C PHE A 21 6.92 9.47 -7.24
N ARG A 22 6.14 10.28 -6.55
CA ARG A 22 5.20 11.21 -7.16
C ARG A 22 4.96 12.35 -6.18
N ALA A 23 5.06 13.57 -6.67
CA ALA A 23 4.82 14.74 -5.84
C ALA A 23 3.39 14.73 -5.28
N VAL A 24 3.29 14.99 -3.98
CA VAL A 24 1.98 15.14 -3.32
C VAL A 24 1.23 16.35 -3.89
N GLY A 25 1.98 17.38 -4.34
CA GLY A 25 1.42 18.54 -5.02
C GLY A 25 1.10 19.70 -4.10
N MET A 26 1.32 19.57 -2.80
CA MET A 26 1.15 20.64 -1.82
C MET A 26 1.92 20.30 -0.55
N GLU A 27 2.13 21.29 0.29
CA GLU A 27 2.67 21.04 1.62
C GLU A 27 1.55 20.48 2.52
N ILE A 28 1.92 19.50 3.34
CA ILE A 28 0.98 18.83 4.26
C ILE A 28 1.47 19.06 5.69
N ASP A 29 0.74 19.87 6.45
CA ASP A 29 1.06 20.06 7.87
C ASP A 29 0.59 18.87 8.72
N GLY A 30 0.97 18.88 10.01
CA GLY A 30 0.64 17.79 10.91
C GLY A 30 -0.85 17.58 11.13
N GLU A 31 -1.64 18.64 11.09
CA GLU A 31 -3.10 18.55 11.25
C GLU A 31 -3.74 17.91 10.02
N GLN A 32 -3.36 18.35 8.83
CA GLN A 32 -3.83 17.75 7.58
C GLN A 32 -3.44 16.28 7.49
N PHE A 33 -2.19 15.97 7.86
CA PHE A 33 -1.73 14.58 7.88
C PHE A 33 -2.57 13.72 8.80
N SER A 34 -2.86 14.21 10.01
CA SER A 34 -3.66 13.50 11.01
C SER A 34 -5.07 13.21 10.49
N ILE A 35 -5.71 14.19 9.85
CA ILE A 35 -7.06 14.05 9.30
C ILE A 35 -7.08 12.98 8.19
N ILE A 36 -6.15 13.05 7.24
CA ILE A 36 -6.06 12.09 6.14
C ILE A 36 -5.69 10.70 6.66
N TYR A 37 -4.78 10.64 7.63
CA TYR A 37 -4.43 9.38 8.29
C TYR A 37 -5.67 8.70 8.86
N ASP A 38 -6.48 9.42 9.63
CA ASP A 38 -7.69 8.87 10.26
C ASP A 38 -8.69 8.39 9.19
N GLU A 39 -8.86 9.15 8.11
CA GLU A 39 -9.74 8.77 7.01
C GLU A 39 -9.27 7.46 6.37
N ILE A 40 -7.99 7.37 6.03
CA ILE A 40 -7.44 6.16 5.40
C ILE A 40 -7.55 4.96 6.35
N PHE A 41 -7.18 5.13 7.62
CA PHE A 41 -7.24 4.05 8.60
C PHE A 41 -8.65 3.65 9.02
N SER A 42 -9.67 4.45 8.67
CA SER A 42 -11.07 4.05 8.87
C SER A 42 -11.51 2.97 7.86
N HIS A 43 -10.80 2.83 6.73
CA HIS A 43 -11.14 1.89 5.66
C HIS A 43 -9.95 1.06 5.18
N GLY A 44 -8.89 1.00 5.96
CA GLY A 44 -7.71 0.26 5.54
C GLY A 44 -6.50 0.50 6.42
N PHE A 45 -5.32 0.30 5.83
CA PHE A 45 -4.06 0.35 6.55
C PHE A 45 -2.94 0.82 5.64
N ILE A 46 -1.98 1.55 6.20
CA ILE A 46 -0.72 1.84 5.52
C ILE A 46 0.39 1.13 6.30
N PHE A 47 1.16 0.32 5.59
CA PHE A 47 2.37 -0.32 6.13
C PHE A 47 3.60 0.42 5.63
N VAL A 48 4.63 0.44 6.44
CA VAL A 48 5.92 1.03 6.10
C VAL A 48 7.04 0.06 6.42
N ILE A 49 8.15 0.19 5.69
CA ILE A 49 9.40 -0.48 6.00
C ILE A 49 10.30 0.54 6.66
N GLU A 50 10.68 0.27 7.89
CA GLU A 50 11.61 1.12 8.64
C GLU A 50 12.97 0.44 8.71
N ASP A 51 14.03 1.19 8.37
CA ASP A 51 15.39 0.75 8.48
C ASP A 51 16.22 1.89 9.07
N ASP A 52 16.83 1.64 10.23
CA ASP A 52 17.63 2.63 10.95
C ASP A 52 16.90 3.97 11.11
N LYS A 53 15.67 3.92 11.62
CA LYS A 53 14.78 5.06 11.86
C LYS A 53 14.35 5.83 10.60
N LYS A 54 14.61 5.28 9.42
CA LYS A 54 14.23 5.87 8.15
C LYS A 54 13.16 5.00 7.47
N LEU A 55 12.17 5.64 6.87
CA LEU A 55 11.16 4.93 6.08
C LEU A 55 11.67 4.73 4.66
N ILE A 56 11.76 3.48 4.23
CA ILE A 56 12.32 3.11 2.93
C ILE A 56 11.34 2.41 2.00
N GLY A 57 10.14 2.13 2.47
CA GLY A 57 9.11 1.53 1.64
C GLY A 57 7.75 1.69 2.27
N THR A 58 6.71 1.53 1.46
CA THR A 58 5.31 1.60 1.91
C THR A 58 4.40 0.82 0.99
N ALA A 59 3.27 0.40 1.53
CA ALA A 59 2.14 -0.15 0.77
C ALA A 59 0.86 0.11 1.54
N LYS A 60 -0.24 0.30 0.81
CA LYS A 60 -1.55 0.55 1.41
C LYS A 60 -2.48 -0.63 1.13
N ILE A 61 -3.31 -0.98 2.12
CA ILE A 61 -4.45 -1.87 1.96
C ILE A 61 -5.71 -1.02 2.11
N HIS A 62 -6.54 -1.03 1.07
CA HIS A 62 -7.88 -0.44 1.13
C HIS A 62 -8.89 -1.56 1.24
N LEU A 63 -9.82 -1.45 2.19
CA LEU A 63 -10.83 -2.49 2.46
C LEU A 63 -12.17 -2.10 1.84
N GLU A 64 -12.78 -3.06 1.16
CA GLU A 64 -14.08 -2.87 0.54
C GLU A 64 -15.06 -3.95 1.03
N ARG A 65 -16.13 -3.51 1.70
CA ARG A 65 -17.21 -4.42 2.12
C ARG A 65 -18.10 -4.74 0.93
N LYS A 66 -18.41 -6.03 0.74
CA LYS A 66 -19.32 -6.52 -0.30
C LYS A 66 -20.55 -7.14 0.31
N PHE A 67 -21.65 -7.15 -0.45
CA PHE A 67 -22.77 -8.04 -0.14
C PHE A 67 -22.48 -9.47 -0.62
N PHE A 68 -21.70 -9.61 -1.69
CA PHE A 68 -21.33 -10.91 -2.25
C PHE A 68 -20.48 -11.72 -1.26
N HIS A 69 -20.46 -13.04 -1.46
CA HIS A 69 -19.66 -13.97 -0.67
C HIS A 69 -19.91 -13.83 0.84
N LYS A 70 -21.19 -13.74 1.22
CA LYS A 70 -21.62 -13.65 2.63
C LYS A 70 -21.05 -12.41 3.34
N LEU A 71 -21.23 -11.26 2.72
CA LEU A 71 -20.76 -9.97 3.25
C LEU A 71 -19.23 -9.92 3.37
N ALA A 72 -18.54 -10.39 2.35
CA ALA A 72 -17.08 -10.46 2.34
C ALA A 72 -16.43 -9.08 2.37
N ILE A 73 -15.19 -9.05 2.87
CA ILE A 73 -14.31 -7.90 2.73
C ILE A 73 -13.25 -8.26 1.69
N TYR A 74 -13.10 -7.40 0.68
CA TYR A 74 -12.01 -7.46 -0.29
C TYR A 74 -10.93 -6.50 0.14
N ALA A 75 -9.67 -6.95 0.09
CA ALA A 75 -8.52 -6.09 0.34
C ALA A 75 -7.92 -5.67 -1.00
N HIS A 76 -7.68 -4.38 -1.17
CA HIS A 76 -7.00 -3.83 -2.36
C HIS A 76 -5.62 -3.35 -1.93
N ILE A 77 -4.57 -3.92 -2.52
CA ILE A 77 -3.20 -3.45 -2.30
C ILE A 77 -2.91 -2.35 -3.30
N GLU A 78 -2.48 -1.20 -2.81
CA GLU A 78 -2.20 -0.01 -3.61
C GLU A 78 -0.93 0.70 -3.13
N ASP A 79 -0.37 1.54 -4.00
CA ASP A 79 0.76 2.42 -3.68
C ASP A 79 1.94 1.67 -3.07
N VAL A 80 2.35 0.58 -3.72
CA VAL A 80 3.52 -0.21 -3.30
C VAL A 80 4.78 0.47 -3.80
N LEU A 81 5.57 1.01 -2.88
CA LEU A 81 6.75 1.80 -3.19
C LEU A 81 7.94 1.36 -2.33
N VAL A 82 9.12 1.25 -2.97
CA VAL A 82 10.38 1.00 -2.27
C VAL A 82 11.38 2.05 -2.73
N ASP A 83 12.04 2.72 -1.79
CA ASP A 83 13.05 3.74 -2.10
C ASP A 83 14.08 3.15 -3.08
N PRO A 84 14.31 3.81 -4.24
CA PRO A 84 15.25 3.30 -5.24
C PRO A 84 16.64 2.98 -4.71
N SER A 85 17.11 3.69 -3.68
CA SER A 85 18.40 3.44 -3.05
C SER A 85 18.48 2.09 -2.34
N PHE A 86 17.34 1.46 -2.08
CA PHE A 86 17.23 0.18 -1.36
C PHE A 86 16.71 -0.95 -2.24
N ARG A 87 16.57 -0.73 -3.54
CA ARG A 87 16.14 -1.78 -4.47
C ARG A 87 17.21 -2.88 -4.56
N GLY A 88 16.78 -4.08 -4.96
CA GLY A 88 17.68 -5.23 -5.07
C GLY A 88 17.80 -6.04 -3.79
N LYS A 89 17.22 -5.61 -2.68
CA LYS A 89 17.22 -6.34 -1.41
C LYS A 89 15.94 -7.15 -1.20
N ARG A 90 15.16 -7.32 -2.25
CA ARG A 90 13.88 -8.05 -2.23
C ARG A 90 12.87 -7.48 -1.22
N LEU A 91 12.94 -6.19 -0.98
CA LEU A 91 12.06 -5.52 -0.01
C LEU A 91 10.60 -5.51 -0.45
N GLY A 92 10.37 -5.33 -1.76
CA GLY A 92 9.02 -5.40 -2.33
C GLY A 92 8.37 -6.77 -2.10
N VAL A 93 9.14 -7.84 -2.29
CA VAL A 93 8.66 -9.22 -2.02
C VAL A 93 8.31 -9.39 -0.55
N LYS A 94 9.18 -8.93 0.34
CA LYS A 94 8.95 -9.02 1.80
C LYS A 94 7.72 -8.25 2.21
N LEU A 95 7.54 -7.04 1.65
CA LEU A 95 6.39 -6.18 1.95
C LEU A 95 5.10 -6.86 1.49
N ILE A 96 5.04 -7.33 0.24
CA ILE A 96 3.86 -8.00 -0.29
C ILE A 96 3.52 -9.25 0.52
N LYS A 97 4.51 -10.07 0.88
CA LYS A 97 4.27 -11.24 1.73
C LYS A 97 3.71 -10.85 3.10
N HIS A 98 4.21 -9.77 3.66
CA HIS A 98 3.71 -9.27 4.95
C HIS A 98 2.23 -8.88 4.85
N LEU A 99 1.85 -8.18 3.77
CA LEU A 99 0.47 -7.77 3.54
C LEU A 99 -0.44 -8.97 3.28
N ILE A 100 0.02 -9.95 2.51
CA ILE A 100 -0.73 -11.19 2.26
C ILE A 100 -1.01 -11.90 3.59
N ASN A 101 0.01 -12.09 4.42
CA ASN A 101 -0.13 -12.74 5.71
C ASN A 101 -1.12 -11.98 6.61
N PHE A 102 -1.03 -10.66 6.61
CA PHE A 102 -1.96 -9.81 7.36
C PHE A 102 -3.41 -10.04 6.91
N CYS A 103 -3.65 -10.06 5.61
CA CYS A 103 -4.99 -10.27 5.05
C CYS A 103 -5.53 -11.66 5.38
N GLU A 104 -4.67 -12.69 5.32
CA GLU A 104 -5.04 -14.07 5.68
C GLU A 104 -5.41 -14.17 7.15
N GLU A 105 -4.64 -13.57 8.04
CA GLU A 105 -4.92 -13.56 9.49
C GLU A 105 -6.23 -12.85 9.80
N LYS A 106 -6.58 -11.81 9.05
CA LYS A 106 -7.84 -11.08 9.20
C LYS A 106 -9.04 -11.82 8.60
N GLY A 107 -8.79 -12.83 7.78
CA GLY A 107 -9.86 -13.58 7.13
C GLY A 107 -10.56 -12.84 5.99
N TYR A 108 -9.87 -11.92 5.33
CA TYR A 108 -10.43 -11.24 4.15
C TYR A 108 -10.64 -12.24 3.02
N TYR A 109 -11.69 -12.01 2.20
CA TYR A 109 -12.09 -12.97 1.19
C TYR A 109 -11.05 -13.11 0.07
N LYS A 110 -10.56 -11.99 -0.45
CA LYS A 110 -9.50 -11.98 -1.48
C LYS A 110 -8.74 -10.66 -1.48
N ILE A 111 -7.59 -10.70 -2.14
CA ILE A 111 -6.74 -9.53 -2.34
C ILE A 111 -6.75 -9.20 -3.82
N LYS A 112 -6.96 -7.93 -4.16
CA LYS A 112 -6.89 -7.40 -5.52
C LYS A 112 -5.81 -6.32 -5.60
N LEU A 113 -5.18 -6.20 -6.75
CA LEU A 113 -4.24 -5.12 -7.03
C LEU A 113 -4.17 -4.86 -8.53
N ASN A 114 -3.71 -3.67 -8.90
CA ASN A 114 -3.37 -3.32 -10.25
C ASN A 114 -1.85 -3.21 -10.37
N CYS A 115 -1.30 -3.63 -11.48
CA CYS A 115 0.13 -3.48 -11.73
C CYS A 115 0.38 -3.31 -13.22
N ASP A 116 1.57 -2.80 -13.56
CA ASP A 116 2.02 -2.73 -14.94
C ASP A 116 2.32 -4.14 -15.46
N ASP A 117 2.21 -4.33 -16.76
CA ASP A 117 2.42 -5.64 -17.41
C ASP A 117 3.76 -6.28 -17.03
N ASN A 118 4.81 -5.47 -16.87
CA ASN A 118 6.13 -5.98 -16.52
C ASN A 118 6.24 -6.51 -15.08
N LEU A 119 5.22 -6.27 -14.23
CA LEU A 119 5.17 -6.75 -12.86
C LEU A 119 4.26 -7.97 -12.68
N VAL A 120 3.55 -8.39 -13.72
CA VAL A 120 2.64 -9.55 -13.64
C VAL A 120 3.36 -10.78 -13.12
N LYS A 121 4.52 -11.11 -13.68
CA LYS A 121 5.28 -12.29 -13.25
C LYS A 121 5.70 -12.21 -11.77
N PHE A 122 6.03 -11.00 -11.30
CA PHE A 122 6.36 -10.78 -9.90
C PHE A 122 5.19 -11.17 -8.99
N TYR A 123 3.98 -10.72 -9.34
CA TYR A 123 2.79 -11.02 -8.54
C TYR A 123 2.33 -12.47 -8.71
N GLU A 124 2.48 -13.05 -9.90
CA GLU A 124 2.16 -14.48 -10.11
C GLU A 124 2.96 -15.40 -9.20
N LYS A 125 4.21 -15.04 -8.88
CA LYS A 125 5.04 -15.78 -7.92
C LYS A 125 4.46 -15.75 -6.50
N ASN A 126 3.55 -14.82 -6.22
CA ASN A 126 2.85 -14.70 -4.94
C ASN A 126 1.39 -15.18 -5.06
N ASN A 127 1.12 -16.04 -6.05
CA ASN A 127 -0.18 -16.68 -6.28
C ASN A 127 -1.29 -15.72 -6.71
N PHE A 128 -0.95 -14.57 -7.26
CA PHE A 128 -1.92 -13.71 -7.93
C PHE A 128 -2.13 -14.21 -9.37
N VAL A 129 -3.33 -13.97 -9.89
CA VAL A 129 -3.67 -14.29 -11.29
C VAL A 129 -4.28 -13.05 -11.94
N VAL A 130 -4.06 -12.88 -13.24
CA VAL A 130 -4.69 -11.80 -14.00
C VAL A 130 -6.21 -12.04 -14.02
N SER A 131 -6.99 -11.05 -13.60
CA SER A 131 -8.45 -11.20 -13.44
C SER A 131 -9.28 -10.11 -14.10
N GLY A 132 -8.68 -9.22 -14.88
CA GLY A 132 -9.42 -8.18 -15.54
C GLY A 132 -8.53 -7.10 -16.11
N VAL A 133 -9.16 -6.02 -16.58
CA VAL A 133 -8.48 -4.87 -17.17
C VAL A 133 -8.84 -3.64 -16.34
N ASP A 134 -7.82 -2.87 -15.95
CA ASP A 134 -8.02 -1.60 -15.28
C ASP A 134 -8.28 -0.50 -16.31
N MET A 135 -9.27 0.35 -16.05
CA MET A 135 -9.60 1.48 -16.93
C MET A 135 -9.72 2.74 -16.09
N THR A 136 -9.12 3.83 -16.56
CA THR A 136 -9.09 5.09 -15.82
C THR A 136 -9.65 6.23 -16.67
N ARG A 137 -10.44 7.08 -16.04
CA ARG A 137 -10.87 8.37 -16.63
C ARG A 137 -10.56 9.46 -15.60
N VAL A 138 -9.57 10.30 -15.91
CA VAL A 138 -9.20 11.42 -15.04
C VAL A 138 -10.25 12.51 -15.15
N ILE A 139 -10.74 13.01 -14.00
CA ILE A 139 -11.77 14.05 -13.94
C ILE A 139 -11.15 15.41 -13.65
N GLN A 140 -10.14 15.45 -12.79
CA GLN A 140 -9.39 16.67 -12.46
C GLN A 140 -8.06 16.69 -13.19
N THR A 141 -7.66 17.81 -13.71
CA THR A 141 -6.37 17.98 -14.40
C THR A 141 -5.44 18.91 -13.63
#